data_dfd7039712897c09e7439ff5caa875d1
#
_entry.id   dfd7039712897c09e7439ff5caa875d1
#
_cell.length_a   1.000
_cell.length_b   1.000
_cell.length_c   1.000
_cell.angle_alpha   90.00
_cell.angle_beta   90.00
_cell.angle_gamma   90.00
#
_symmetry.space_group_name_H-M   'P 1'
#
loop_
_entity.id
_entity.type
_entity.pdbx_description
1 polymer ?
#
loop_
_entity_poly.entity_id
_entity_poly.type
_entity_poly.pdbx_seq_one_letter_code
_entity_poly.pdbx_strand_id
1 'polypeptide(L)'
;GKITNFYSYSFGYDYPNWGEGYDAYKLTYRVGDYFPRSIVESERGTYLFNNYGRILDSESNNGGIIEFDPTTRDIMIFGKDDGILDGTGGIVDSNSGNWYSQIPQLKKDFDGNIWALNAFAEHTNQLAAIQQVDGSWTHVSAPDTNSYMPTEFDFAPNGFIWFGFQRHDNPYEYVSSGGIKILNTRNTLNDISDDIWLELSHPDTLPGGINQDIYSLAFSKTEGEDVVWIMGNSGVQGYLVSGINLVAIYPQDFYGNLGFKKGDRLKVDPQNNIWIITQHSGIRVIKANTERWPTEDGFTTENSKLLSDNVYDITFDDVSGRAFIATDSGISILHIPFAVASQSDNDKEILLSPNPIYLPSESGLSIFSFPAGSTVRVMTLTGLVIKSFNLIDNENVVNSWDCRMENGNLISSGIYLVTSHHPEQGNKIGKLAVVRK
;
A
#
# COMPACT_ATOMS: atom_id res chain seq x y z
N GLY A 1 -17.03 12.29 -13.40
CA GLY A 1 -17.33 13.12 -12.25
C GLY A 1 -16.15 14.01 -11.95
N LYS A 2 -16.35 15.30 -11.75
CA LYS A 2 -15.30 16.22 -11.33
C LYS A 2 -14.86 15.80 -9.93
N ILE A 3 -13.56 15.54 -9.76
CA ILE A 3 -12.93 15.48 -8.44
C ILE A 3 -13.00 16.88 -7.86
N THR A 4 -13.91 17.11 -6.92
CA THR A 4 -14.23 18.47 -6.45
C THR A 4 -13.42 18.90 -5.22
N ASN A 5 -12.58 18.02 -4.66
CA ASN A 5 -11.74 18.35 -3.51
C ASN A 5 -10.33 17.77 -3.70
N PHE A 6 -9.49 18.50 -4.44
CA PHE A 6 -8.06 18.38 -4.33
C PHE A 6 -7.59 19.40 -3.30
N TYR A 7 -7.07 18.94 -2.18
CA TYR A 7 -6.18 19.73 -1.36
C TYR A 7 -4.76 19.48 -1.87
N SER A 8 -4.28 20.30 -2.80
CA SER A 8 -2.86 20.28 -3.14
C SER A 8 -2.14 21.14 -2.11
N TYR A 9 -1.42 20.48 -1.23
CA TYR A 9 -0.44 21.16 -0.39
C TYR A 9 0.88 21.19 -1.18
N SER A 10 1.16 22.30 -1.86
CA SER A 10 2.51 22.57 -2.32
C SER A 10 3.27 23.15 -1.13
N PHE A 11 4.23 22.42 -0.61
CA PHE A 11 5.20 22.93 0.35
C PHE A 11 6.25 23.80 -0.39
N GLY A 12 5.83 24.83 -1.08
CA GLY A 12 6.65 25.79 -1.76
C GLY A 12 6.45 27.18 -1.14
N TYR A 13 7.30 28.11 -1.47
CA TYR A 13 7.48 29.44 -0.85
C TYR A 13 6.25 30.36 -0.75
N ASP A 14 5.11 29.98 -1.31
CA ASP A 14 3.86 30.76 -1.23
C ASP A 14 2.81 30.01 -0.42
N TYR A 15 2.81 30.20 0.89
CA TYR A 15 1.77 29.66 1.77
C TYR A 15 0.52 30.55 1.74
N PRO A 16 -0.67 30.01 1.42
CA PRO A 16 -1.88 30.65 1.85
C PRO A 16 -2.01 30.42 3.37
N ASN A 17 -2.02 31.52 4.11
CA ASN A 17 -2.36 31.68 5.51
C ASN A 17 -2.98 30.45 6.19
N TRP A 18 -2.17 29.54 6.63
CA TRP A 18 -2.47 28.64 7.74
C TRP A 18 -2.44 29.55 8.96
N GLY A 19 -3.58 29.95 9.47
CA GLY A 19 -3.78 30.91 10.54
C GLY A 19 -2.53 31.38 11.25
N GLU A 20 -2.46 32.59 11.67
CA GLU A 20 -1.33 33.20 12.36
C GLU A 20 -0.72 32.22 13.38
N GLY A 21 0.13 31.31 12.94
CA GLY A 21 0.60 30.22 13.79
C GLY A 21 1.98 29.74 13.42
N TYR A 22 2.84 29.88 14.36
CA TYR A 22 4.10 29.27 14.64
C TYR A 22 4.33 27.85 14.07
N ASP A 23 3.27 27.08 13.81
CA ASP A 23 3.36 25.66 13.46
C ASP A 23 3.65 25.40 11.97
N ALA A 24 3.20 26.27 11.08
CA ALA A 24 3.54 26.17 9.65
C ALA A 24 5.03 26.47 9.40
N TYR A 25 5.59 27.43 10.12
CA TYR A 25 7.01 27.74 10.07
C TYR A 25 7.87 26.57 10.63
N LYS A 26 7.43 25.94 11.70
CA LYS A 26 8.09 24.75 12.24
C LYS A 26 8.07 23.58 11.26
N LEU A 27 6.97 23.40 10.56
CA LEU A 27 6.85 22.34 9.57
C LEU A 27 7.85 22.54 8.42
N THR A 28 7.94 23.75 7.89
CA THR A 28 8.85 24.09 6.79
C THR A 28 10.31 24.10 7.18
N TYR A 29 10.61 24.59 8.36
CA TYR A 29 11.99 24.70 8.84
C TYR A 29 12.55 23.37 9.33
N ARG A 30 11.70 22.48 9.91
CA ARG A 30 12.11 21.16 10.37
C ARG A 30 12.06 20.09 9.29
N VAL A 31 11.26 20.29 8.25
CA VAL A 31 10.95 19.25 7.28
C VAL A 31 11.87 19.30 6.06
N GLY A 32 12.50 20.45 5.79
CA GLY A 32 13.41 20.61 4.66
C GLY A 32 12.76 20.26 3.32
N ASP A 33 13.56 19.78 2.38
CA ASP A 33 13.03 19.19 1.14
C ASP A 33 12.25 17.92 1.52
N TYR A 34 10.94 18.06 1.63
CA TYR A 34 10.05 17.01 2.07
C TYR A 34 9.76 16.04 0.93
N PHE A 35 10.13 14.80 1.11
CA PHE A 35 9.81 13.71 0.19
C PHE A 35 9.05 12.59 0.93
N PRO A 36 7.74 12.74 1.13
CA PRO A 36 6.94 11.68 1.72
C PRO A 36 6.96 10.47 0.77
N ARG A 37 7.27 9.32 1.32
CA ARG A 37 7.28 8.05 0.57
C ARG A 37 6.20 7.09 1.02
N SER A 38 5.63 7.35 2.19
CA SER A 38 4.58 6.52 2.77
C SER A 38 3.57 7.40 3.48
N ILE A 39 2.31 7.04 3.36
CA ILE A 39 1.20 7.60 4.11
C ILE A 39 0.43 6.41 4.68
N VAL A 40 0.19 6.43 5.98
CA VAL A 40 -0.53 5.36 6.69
C VAL A 40 -1.62 5.96 7.55
N GLU A 41 -2.82 5.43 7.45
CA GLU A 41 -3.93 5.77 8.34
C GLU A 41 -3.87 4.92 9.61
N SER A 42 -3.87 5.59 10.77
CA SER A 42 -3.92 4.93 12.07
C SER A 42 -5.33 4.46 12.42
N GLU A 43 -5.45 3.52 13.35
CA GLU A 43 -6.75 3.11 13.89
C GLU A 43 -7.47 4.24 14.66
N ARG A 44 -6.77 5.33 14.97
CA ARG A 44 -7.33 6.54 15.58
C ARG A 44 -7.91 7.52 14.57
N GLY A 45 -7.77 7.24 13.25
CA GLY A 45 -8.22 8.11 12.17
C GLY A 45 -7.27 9.28 11.87
N THR A 46 -6.03 9.22 12.36
CA THR A 46 -4.97 10.15 12.01
C THR A 46 -4.14 9.60 10.84
N TYR A 47 -3.43 10.45 10.12
CA TYR A 47 -2.56 10.06 9.01
C TYR A 47 -1.10 10.33 9.36
N LEU A 48 -0.27 9.29 9.29
CA LEU A 48 1.17 9.41 9.49
C LEU A 48 1.89 9.48 8.14
N PHE A 49 2.81 10.43 8.04
CA PHE A 49 3.65 10.64 6.86
C PHE A 49 5.10 10.49 7.28
N ASN A 50 5.87 9.72 6.53
CA ASN A 50 7.30 9.73 6.74
C ASN A 50 7.95 10.95 6.08
N ASN A 51 9.01 11.44 6.70
CA ASN A 51 9.92 12.39 6.11
C ASN A 51 11.32 11.77 6.04
N TYR A 52 11.83 11.60 4.83
CA TYR A 52 13.13 10.97 4.62
C TYR A 52 14.28 11.82 5.16
N GLY A 53 14.07 13.11 5.40
CA GLY A 53 15.08 14.03 5.91
C GLY A 53 16.22 14.31 4.93
N ARG A 54 16.71 15.53 5.00
CA ARG A 54 17.94 15.96 4.31
C ARG A 54 18.65 16.99 5.18
N ILE A 55 19.97 16.98 5.18
CA ILE A 55 20.77 18.03 5.82
C ILE A 55 20.57 19.32 5.01
N LEU A 56 20.00 20.35 5.64
CA LEU A 56 19.85 21.67 5.04
C LEU A 56 20.81 22.68 5.63
N ASP A 57 21.06 22.60 6.93
CA ASP A 57 22.01 23.47 7.66
C ASP A 57 22.42 22.87 9.02
N SER A 58 23.30 23.55 9.72
CA SER A 58 23.90 23.08 10.96
C SER A 58 22.98 23.09 12.20
N GLU A 59 21.76 23.60 12.09
CA GLU A 59 20.90 23.78 13.26
C GLU A 59 19.56 23.03 13.17
N SER A 60 19.28 22.37 12.03
CA SER A 60 17.96 21.79 11.78
C SER A 60 17.87 20.30 12.13
N ASN A 61 16.98 19.97 13.04
CA ASN A 61 16.51 18.60 13.30
C ASN A 61 15.56 18.16 12.19
N ASN A 62 16.10 17.77 11.05
CA ASN A 62 15.32 17.41 9.88
C ASN A 62 14.94 15.93 9.88
N GLY A 63 13.84 15.60 9.21
CA GLY A 63 13.33 14.24 9.12
C GLY A 63 12.32 13.91 10.20
N GLY A 64 11.91 12.65 10.23
CA GLY A 64 10.98 12.14 11.22
C GLY A 64 9.62 11.75 10.67
N ILE A 65 8.62 11.77 11.50
CA ILE A 65 7.24 11.41 11.19
C ILE A 65 6.34 12.61 11.48
N ILE A 66 5.40 12.85 10.57
CA ILE A 66 4.35 13.84 10.74
C ILE A 66 3.05 13.07 10.93
N GLU A 67 2.34 13.31 12.03
CA GLU A 67 0.99 12.83 12.25
C GLU A 67 0.00 13.98 12.10
N PHE A 68 -1.00 13.79 11.25
CA PHE A 68 -2.06 14.75 10.98
C PHE A 68 -3.42 14.21 11.40
N ASP A 69 -4.14 14.94 12.23
CA ASP A 69 -5.53 14.67 12.56
C ASP A 69 -6.46 15.47 11.62
N PRO A 70 -7.20 14.83 10.70
CA PRO A 70 -8.08 15.54 9.77
C PRO A 70 -9.31 16.16 10.46
N THR A 71 -9.65 15.74 11.67
CA THR A 71 -10.82 16.23 12.42
C THR A 71 -10.50 17.54 13.13
N THR A 72 -9.42 17.56 13.91
CA THR A 72 -8.96 18.74 14.65
C THR A 72 -8.07 19.64 13.81
N ARG A 73 -7.45 19.10 12.76
CA ARG A 73 -6.41 19.70 11.92
C ARG A 73 -5.09 19.90 12.66
N ASP A 74 -4.90 19.22 13.76
CA ASP A 74 -3.66 19.24 14.51
C ASP A 74 -2.57 18.47 13.78
N ILE A 75 -1.34 18.93 13.95
CA ILE A 75 -0.14 18.32 13.40
C ILE A 75 0.82 18.06 14.54
N MET A 76 1.27 16.81 14.67
CA MET A 76 2.35 16.41 15.55
C MET A 76 3.57 15.98 14.71
N ILE A 77 4.76 16.31 15.18
CA ILE A 77 6.02 15.94 14.53
C ILE A 77 6.82 15.13 15.52
N PHE A 78 7.17 13.91 15.13
CA PHE A 78 8.02 13.02 15.91
C PHE A 78 9.40 12.96 15.26
N GLY A 79 10.42 13.18 16.08
CA GLY A 79 11.81 13.18 15.67
C GLY A 79 12.72 12.64 16.76
N LYS A 80 14.03 12.91 16.63
CA LYS A 80 15.01 12.44 17.61
C LYS A 80 14.84 13.09 19.00
N ASP A 81 14.36 14.33 19.05
CA ASP A 81 14.23 15.08 20.30
C ASP A 81 13.10 14.58 21.19
N ASP A 82 12.16 13.84 20.61
CA ASP A 82 11.04 13.24 21.33
C ASP A 82 11.37 11.86 21.90
N GLY A 83 12.59 11.33 21.61
CA GLY A 83 13.02 10.01 22.03
C GLY A 83 12.34 8.86 21.30
N ILE A 84 11.58 9.16 20.24
CA ILE A 84 10.83 8.18 19.43
C ILE A 84 11.67 7.68 18.27
N LEU A 85 12.39 8.57 17.61
CA LEU A 85 13.28 8.25 16.50
C LEU A 85 14.72 8.57 16.88
N ASP A 86 15.63 7.87 16.22
CA ASP A 86 17.04 8.18 16.36
C ASP A 86 17.54 9.03 15.19
N GLY A 87 18.58 9.77 15.40
CA GLY A 87 19.25 10.56 14.39
C GLY A 87 20.47 9.85 13.82
N THR A 88 20.97 10.36 12.70
CA THR A 88 22.18 9.83 12.03
C THR A 88 23.47 10.12 12.80
N GLY A 89 23.45 11.04 13.75
CA GLY A 89 24.57 11.36 14.65
C GLY A 89 25.90 11.59 13.95
N GLY A 90 26.97 11.17 14.61
CA GLY A 90 28.33 11.24 14.09
C GLY A 90 28.66 10.29 12.94
N ILE A 91 27.69 9.50 12.47
CA ILE A 91 27.88 8.55 11.37
C ILE A 91 28.12 9.28 10.05
N VAL A 92 27.41 10.39 9.81
CA VAL A 92 27.49 11.14 8.54
C VAL A 92 28.51 12.27 8.59
N ASP A 93 28.63 12.96 9.70
CA ASP A 93 29.64 14.01 9.90
C ASP A 93 29.92 14.25 11.40
N SER A 94 31.05 13.76 11.85
CA SER A 94 31.50 13.91 13.26
C SER A 94 31.71 15.35 13.72
N ASN A 95 31.76 16.31 12.80
CA ASN A 95 32.08 17.70 13.10
C ASN A 95 30.88 18.64 13.07
N SER A 96 29.76 18.24 12.44
CA SER A 96 28.65 19.16 12.20
C SER A 96 27.57 19.16 13.28
N GLY A 97 27.51 18.13 14.12
CA GLY A 97 26.43 17.99 15.10
C GLY A 97 25.03 17.90 14.50
N ASN A 98 24.92 17.73 13.19
CA ASN A 98 23.68 17.73 12.43
C ASN A 98 23.04 16.35 12.44
N TRP A 99 22.06 16.22 13.27
CA TRP A 99 21.35 14.97 13.52
C TRP A 99 19.99 15.06 12.86
N TYR A 100 19.75 14.25 11.83
CA TYR A 100 18.45 14.14 11.20
C TYR A 100 17.98 12.70 11.19
N SER A 101 16.67 12.48 11.32
CA SER A 101 16.10 11.14 11.29
C SER A 101 15.70 10.78 9.86
N GLN A 102 16.15 9.62 9.38
CA GLN A 102 15.77 9.09 8.09
C GLN A 102 14.74 7.99 8.25
N ILE A 103 13.54 8.25 7.76
CA ILE A 103 12.43 7.29 7.82
C ILE A 103 12.08 6.85 6.40
N PRO A 104 12.69 5.78 5.87
CA PRO A 104 12.46 5.33 4.50
C PRO A 104 11.02 4.91 4.26
N GLN A 105 10.35 4.35 5.26
CA GLN A 105 9.05 3.74 5.10
C GLN A 105 8.23 3.72 6.38
N LEU A 106 6.91 3.82 6.19
CA LEU A 106 5.88 3.48 7.17
C LEU A 106 5.02 2.35 6.62
N LYS A 107 4.66 1.39 7.46
CA LYS A 107 3.65 0.36 7.16
C LYS A 107 2.79 0.08 8.40
N LYS A 108 1.55 -0.31 8.17
CA LYS A 108 0.65 -0.81 9.22
C LYS A 108 0.72 -2.34 9.23
N ASP A 109 0.88 -2.93 10.43
CA ASP A 109 0.83 -4.37 10.61
C ASP A 109 -0.61 -4.90 10.66
N PHE A 110 -0.76 -6.22 10.80
CA PHE A 110 -2.08 -6.87 10.84
C PHE A 110 -2.88 -6.55 12.10
N ASP A 111 -2.23 -6.06 13.15
CA ASP A 111 -2.85 -5.69 14.43
C ASP A 111 -3.18 -4.19 14.50
N GLY A 112 -2.85 -3.42 13.45
CA GLY A 112 -3.13 -1.98 13.34
C GLY A 112 -2.03 -1.07 13.88
N ASN A 113 -0.89 -1.60 14.32
CA ASN A 113 0.25 -0.80 14.74
C ASN A 113 0.99 -0.24 13.53
N ILE A 114 1.57 0.96 13.66
CA ILE A 114 2.31 1.61 12.57
C ILE A 114 3.79 1.52 12.84
N TRP A 115 4.49 0.84 11.95
CA TRP A 115 5.93 0.67 11.98
C TRP A 115 6.61 1.74 11.14
N ALA A 116 7.64 2.36 11.70
CA ALA A 116 8.47 3.36 11.07
C ALA A 116 9.91 2.86 11.03
N LEU A 117 10.42 2.60 9.84
CA LEU A 117 11.80 2.17 9.65
C LEU A 117 12.75 3.35 9.89
N ASN A 118 13.72 3.19 10.78
CA ASN A 118 14.68 4.24 11.12
C ASN A 118 16.07 3.92 10.55
N ALA A 119 16.35 4.44 9.36
CA ALA A 119 17.64 4.22 8.73
C ALA A 119 18.73 5.09 9.38
N PHE A 120 19.95 4.57 9.40
CA PHE A 120 21.14 5.22 9.96
C PHE A 120 21.02 5.62 11.44
N ALA A 121 20.20 4.90 12.20
CA ALA A 121 20.09 5.13 13.62
C ALA A 121 21.47 4.99 14.31
N GLU A 122 21.83 5.95 15.14
CA GLU A 122 23.09 5.92 15.89
C GLU A 122 23.12 4.78 16.91
N HIS A 123 21.95 4.48 17.49
CA HIS A 123 21.80 3.42 18.48
C HIS A 123 21.15 2.19 17.85
N THR A 124 21.72 1.03 18.12
CA THR A 124 21.24 -0.24 17.54
C THR A 124 19.83 -0.64 18.00
N ASN A 125 19.33 -0.09 19.10
CA ASN A 125 17.98 -0.33 19.60
C ASN A 125 16.89 0.48 18.91
N GLN A 126 17.22 1.17 17.83
CA GLN A 126 16.32 2.08 17.12
C GLN A 126 16.19 1.73 15.63
N LEU A 127 16.21 0.45 15.27
CA LEU A 127 16.02 0.03 13.88
C LEU A 127 14.64 0.43 13.34
N ALA A 128 13.63 0.29 14.17
CA ALA A 128 12.27 0.72 13.86
C ALA A 128 11.58 1.24 15.14
N ALA A 129 10.76 2.29 14.98
CA ALA A 129 9.81 2.74 15.97
C ALA A 129 8.41 2.24 15.62
N ILE A 130 7.63 1.84 16.60
CA ILE A 130 6.28 1.29 16.41
C ILE A 130 5.30 2.12 17.23
N GLN A 131 4.37 2.79 16.54
CA GLN A 131 3.23 3.40 17.20
C GLN A 131 2.13 2.35 17.35
N GLN A 132 1.81 2.01 18.59
CA GLN A 132 0.75 1.07 18.89
C GLN A 132 -0.63 1.72 18.68
N VAL A 133 -1.67 0.90 18.61
CA VAL A 133 -3.05 1.35 18.37
C VAL A 133 -3.51 2.40 19.38
N ASP A 134 -3.04 2.31 20.63
CA ASP A 134 -3.35 3.29 21.70
C ASP A 134 -2.54 4.61 21.61
N GLY A 135 -1.60 4.69 20.64
CA GLY A 135 -0.75 5.84 20.42
C GLY A 135 0.58 5.80 21.18
N SER A 136 0.83 4.81 22.03
CA SER A 136 2.12 4.62 22.67
C SER A 136 3.17 4.14 21.66
N TRP A 137 4.45 4.38 21.98
CA TRP A 137 5.56 4.01 21.13
C TRP A 137 6.44 2.93 21.78
N THR A 138 6.88 2.00 20.97
CA THR A 138 7.92 1.02 21.32
C THR A 138 8.93 0.91 20.18
N HIS A 139 10.01 0.14 20.36
CA HIS A 139 11.12 0.09 19.41
C HIS A 139 11.56 -1.34 19.14
N VAL A 140 12.14 -1.54 17.97
CA VAL A 140 12.82 -2.77 17.57
C VAL A 140 14.31 -2.49 17.48
N SER A 141 15.10 -3.35 18.11
CA SER A 141 16.56 -3.31 18.03
C SER A 141 17.07 -3.94 16.74
N ALA A 142 18.13 -3.40 16.17
CA ALA A 142 18.85 -4.07 15.09
C ALA A 142 19.51 -5.37 15.60
N PRO A 143 19.65 -6.39 14.75
CA PRO A 143 20.25 -7.66 15.16
C PRO A 143 21.75 -7.55 15.47
N ASP A 144 22.42 -6.57 14.89
CA ASP A 144 23.85 -6.35 15.01
C ASP A 144 24.25 -4.93 14.59
N THR A 145 25.54 -4.62 14.72
CA THR A 145 26.13 -3.32 14.35
C THR A 145 26.32 -3.14 12.83
N ASN A 146 25.98 -4.14 12.00
CA ASN A 146 26.10 -4.08 10.54
C ASN A 146 24.74 -3.89 9.85
N SER A 147 23.77 -3.30 10.55
CA SER A 147 22.38 -3.13 10.09
C SER A 147 21.97 -1.67 9.98
N TYR A 148 22.89 -0.80 9.59
CA TYR A 148 22.66 0.65 9.55
C TYR A 148 21.83 1.16 8.37
N MET A 149 21.75 0.39 7.26
CA MET A 149 21.07 0.84 6.04
C MET A 149 19.83 0.01 5.72
N PRO A 150 18.82 -0.04 6.58
CA PRO A 150 17.55 -0.64 6.22
C PRO A 150 16.86 0.21 5.14
N THR A 151 16.30 -0.44 4.14
CA THR A 151 15.67 0.23 3.00
C THR A 151 14.17 -0.02 2.94
N GLU A 152 13.75 -1.20 3.35
CA GLU A 152 12.39 -1.69 3.22
C GLU A 152 12.12 -2.72 4.31
N PHE A 153 10.85 -2.92 4.65
CA PHE A 153 10.39 -4.05 5.44
C PHE A 153 8.99 -4.46 5.01
N ASP A 154 8.62 -5.70 5.28
CA ASP A 154 7.25 -6.17 5.08
C ASP A 154 6.88 -7.30 6.05
N PHE A 155 5.58 -7.50 6.23
CA PHE A 155 5.04 -8.49 7.15
C PHE A 155 4.71 -9.76 6.38
N ALA A 156 5.38 -10.86 6.75
CA ALA A 156 5.07 -12.15 6.20
C ALA A 156 3.75 -12.71 6.77
N PRO A 157 3.01 -13.53 6.01
CA PRO A 157 1.75 -14.14 6.47
C PRO A 157 1.86 -14.97 7.75
N ASN A 158 3.05 -15.44 8.09
CA ASN A 158 3.34 -16.17 9.32
C ASN A 158 3.65 -15.29 10.55
N GLY A 159 3.51 -13.94 10.39
CA GLY A 159 3.78 -12.97 11.44
C GLY A 159 5.25 -12.55 11.59
N PHE A 160 6.15 -13.08 10.77
CA PHE A 160 7.54 -12.62 10.77
C PHE A 160 7.68 -11.31 10.00
N ILE A 161 8.63 -10.49 10.42
CA ILE A 161 8.93 -9.21 9.78
C ILE A 161 10.24 -9.35 9.01
N TRP A 162 10.22 -9.06 7.74
CA TRP A 162 11.38 -9.15 6.86
C TRP A 162 11.92 -7.77 6.57
N PHE A 163 13.18 -7.55 6.85
CA PHE A 163 13.88 -6.29 6.62
C PHE A 163 14.90 -6.45 5.50
N GLY A 164 14.84 -5.56 4.52
CA GLY A 164 15.84 -5.43 3.47
C GLY A 164 16.87 -4.37 3.83
N PHE A 165 18.13 -4.64 3.53
CA PHE A 165 19.24 -3.75 3.80
C PHE A 165 20.04 -3.46 2.52
N GLN A 166 20.52 -2.23 2.41
CA GLN A 166 21.50 -1.86 1.41
C GLN A 166 22.91 -2.14 1.95
N ARG A 167 23.80 -2.59 1.07
CA ARG A 167 25.21 -2.79 1.40
C ARG A 167 25.95 -1.48 1.50
N HIS A 168 26.86 -1.39 2.46
CA HIS A 168 27.83 -0.31 2.58
C HIS A 168 29.12 -0.82 3.25
N ASP A 169 30.25 -0.61 2.59
CA ASP A 169 31.52 -1.21 2.98
C ASP A 169 32.56 -0.17 3.44
N ASN A 170 32.15 1.08 3.71
CA ASN A 170 33.13 2.07 4.16
C ASN A 170 33.51 1.82 5.64
N PRO A 171 34.71 1.29 5.94
CA PRO A 171 35.09 0.94 7.31
C PRO A 171 35.37 2.16 8.20
N TYR A 172 35.36 3.36 7.63
CA TYR A 172 35.61 4.61 8.38
C TYR A 172 34.30 5.30 8.81
N GLU A 173 33.16 4.84 8.34
CA GLU A 173 31.87 5.43 8.67
C GLU A 173 31.00 4.42 9.40
N TYR A 174 30.49 3.48 8.67
CA TYR A 174 29.63 2.39 9.16
C TYR A 174 29.61 1.25 8.15
N VAL A 175 29.29 0.06 8.60
CA VAL A 175 29.22 -1.12 7.73
C VAL A 175 27.77 -1.61 7.69
N SER A 176 27.29 -1.92 6.48
CA SER A 176 26.03 -2.62 6.29
C SER A 176 26.26 -3.81 5.36
N SER A 177 25.93 -4.99 5.84
CA SER A 177 26.14 -6.24 5.09
C SER A 177 25.18 -6.39 3.91
N GLY A 178 24.12 -5.60 3.84
CA GLY A 178 23.04 -5.81 2.86
C GLY A 178 22.23 -7.06 3.16
N GLY A 179 21.47 -7.51 2.17
CA GLY A 179 20.66 -8.72 2.27
C GLY A 179 19.37 -8.56 3.07
N ILE A 180 18.82 -9.70 3.49
CA ILE A 180 17.57 -9.74 4.25
C ILE A 180 17.80 -10.35 5.63
N LYS A 181 17.23 -9.69 6.64
CA LYS A 181 17.15 -10.19 8.02
C LYS A 181 15.70 -10.29 8.44
N ILE A 182 15.37 -11.33 9.20
CA ILE A 182 14.01 -11.69 9.54
C ILE A 182 13.84 -11.67 11.05
N LEU A 183 12.85 -10.91 11.52
CA LEU A 183 12.51 -10.81 12.94
C LEU A 183 11.25 -11.63 13.24
N ASN A 184 11.32 -12.41 14.31
CA ASN A 184 10.18 -13.00 14.97
C ASN A 184 10.04 -12.40 16.37
N THR A 185 9.06 -11.55 16.56
CA THR A 185 8.75 -10.87 17.85
C THR A 185 8.01 -11.79 18.82
N ARG A 186 7.70 -13.01 18.45
CA ARG A 186 6.85 -13.94 19.23
C ARG A 186 5.50 -13.35 19.65
N ASN A 187 5.01 -12.35 18.91
CA ASN A 187 3.80 -11.56 19.17
C ASN A 187 3.90 -10.71 20.45
N THR A 188 5.10 -10.29 20.83
CA THR A 188 5.35 -9.45 22.00
C THR A 188 6.12 -8.19 21.57
N LEU A 189 5.42 -7.10 21.24
CA LEU A 189 6.07 -5.85 20.79
C LEU A 189 6.80 -5.10 21.90
N ASN A 190 6.43 -5.33 23.17
CA ASN A 190 6.98 -4.62 24.32
C ASN A 190 8.05 -5.40 25.07
N ASP A 191 8.33 -6.64 24.67
CA ASP A 191 9.38 -7.47 25.23
C ASP A 191 10.38 -7.88 24.15
N ILE A 192 11.38 -7.04 23.96
CA ILE A 192 12.47 -7.30 22.99
C ILE A 192 13.42 -8.41 23.42
N SER A 193 13.30 -8.93 24.66
CA SER A 193 14.22 -9.94 25.18
C SER A 193 13.95 -11.33 24.60
N ASP A 194 12.76 -11.57 24.06
CA ASP A 194 12.36 -12.82 23.41
C ASP A 194 12.41 -12.75 21.87
N ASP A 195 12.80 -11.60 21.30
CA ASP A 195 12.99 -11.42 19.88
C ASP A 195 14.00 -12.39 19.30
N ILE A 196 13.66 -13.02 18.18
CA ILE A 196 14.55 -13.91 17.45
C ILE A 196 14.83 -13.34 16.08
N TRP A 197 16.12 -13.07 15.84
CA TRP A 197 16.61 -12.70 14.52
C TRP A 197 17.13 -13.91 13.77
N LEU A 198 16.75 -14.00 12.50
CA LEU A 198 17.17 -15.02 11.55
C LEU A 198 17.80 -14.33 10.34
N GLU A 199 18.92 -14.86 9.87
CA GLU A 199 19.52 -14.42 8.61
C GLU A 199 19.11 -15.36 7.49
N LEU A 200 18.80 -14.76 6.34
CA LEU A 200 18.50 -15.53 5.16
C LEU A 200 19.78 -16.06 4.53
N SER A 201 20.01 -17.36 4.62
CA SER A 201 21.11 -18.03 3.92
C SER A 201 20.74 -18.20 2.45
N HIS A 202 21.27 -17.33 1.59
CA HIS A 202 20.93 -17.33 0.17
C HIS A 202 22.19 -17.05 -0.68
N PRO A 203 22.28 -17.58 -1.92
CA PRO A 203 23.42 -17.28 -2.80
C PRO A 203 23.60 -15.81 -3.08
N ASP A 204 24.84 -15.33 -3.06
CA ASP A 204 25.20 -13.91 -3.29
C ASP A 204 24.77 -13.38 -4.66
N THR A 205 24.43 -14.26 -5.59
CA THR A 205 24.08 -13.92 -6.97
C THR A 205 22.58 -13.69 -7.19
N LEU A 206 21.76 -13.98 -6.18
CA LEU A 206 20.30 -13.82 -6.27
C LEU A 206 19.83 -12.73 -5.33
N PRO A 207 18.75 -12.00 -5.67
CA PRO A 207 18.13 -11.05 -4.75
C PRO A 207 17.83 -11.66 -3.39
N GLY A 208 18.14 -10.96 -2.32
CA GLY A 208 17.95 -11.42 -0.95
C GLY A 208 19.19 -11.99 -0.27
N GLY A 209 20.25 -12.33 -1.02
CA GLY A 209 21.52 -12.81 -0.45
C GLY A 209 22.26 -11.74 0.34
N ILE A 210 23.16 -12.17 1.23
CA ILE A 210 24.14 -11.29 1.85
C ILE A 210 25.00 -10.63 0.76
N ASN A 211 25.52 -9.44 1.01
CA ASN A 211 26.24 -8.61 0.03
C ASN A 211 25.40 -8.12 -1.17
N GLN A 212 24.07 -8.30 -1.14
CA GLN A 212 23.17 -7.71 -2.12
C GLN A 212 22.54 -6.43 -1.59
N ASP A 213 22.37 -5.45 -2.47
CA ASP A 213 21.52 -4.29 -2.17
C ASP A 213 20.07 -4.69 -2.33
N ILE A 214 19.30 -4.57 -1.26
CA ILE A 214 17.85 -4.76 -1.30
C ILE A 214 17.19 -3.39 -1.35
N TYR A 215 16.38 -3.16 -2.39
CA TYR A 215 15.69 -1.89 -2.55
C TYR A 215 14.22 -1.96 -2.16
N SER A 216 13.58 -3.09 -2.38
CA SER A 216 12.20 -3.34 -1.95
C SER A 216 11.92 -4.82 -1.80
N LEU A 217 10.93 -5.13 -0.95
CA LEU A 217 10.38 -6.48 -0.81
C LEU A 217 8.87 -6.40 -0.57
N ALA A 218 8.14 -7.42 -0.99
CA ALA A 218 6.70 -7.47 -0.83
C ALA A 218 6.21 -8.92 -0.79
N PHE A 219 5.22 -9.19 0.06
CA PHE A 219 4.55 -10.49 0.11
C PHE A 219 3.29 -10.51 -0.74
N SER A 220 3.08 -11.60 -1.45
CA SER A 220 1.86 -11.86 -2.21
C SER A 220 1.51 -13.35 -2.20
N LYS A 221 0.44 -13.71 -2.92
CA LYS A 221 0.11 -15.10 -3.21
C LYS A 221 0.22 -15.36 -4.71
N THR A 222 0.91 -16.46 -5.06
CA THR A 222 0.97 -16.97 -6.42
C THR A 222 0.41 -18.39 -6.41
N GLU A 223 -0.66 -18.63 -7.18
CA GLU A 223 -1.36 -19.91 -7.21
C GLU A 223 -1.79 -20.44 -5.81
N GLY A 224 -2.04 -19.51 -4.88
CA GLY A 224 -2.46 -19.79 -3.50
C GLY A 224 -1.32 -19.96 -2.50
N GLU A 225 -0.08 -20.06 -2.96
CA GLU A 225 1.11 -20.17 -2.12
C GLU A 225 1.67 -18.80 -1.75
N ASP A 226 2.24 -18.67 -0.56
CA ASP A 226 2.88 -17.45 -0.10
C ASP A 226 4.22 -17.24 -0.83
N VAL A 227 4.37 -16.08 -1.44
CA VAL A 227 5.55 -15.67 -2.20
C VAL A 227 6.09 -14.36 -1.65
N VAL A 228 7.40 -14.30 -1.40
CA VAL A 228 8.11 -13.03 -1.22
C VAL A 228 8.74 -12.61 -2.53
N TRP A 229 8.50 -11.39 -2.93
CA TRP A 229 9.17 -10.75 -4.05
C TRP A 229 10.25 -9.83 -3.53
N ILE A 230 11.45 -9.97 -4.08
CA ILE A 230 12.63 -9.25 -3.65
C ILE A 230 13.21 -8.51 -4.86
N MET A 231 13.40 -7.20 -4.70
CA MET A 231 14.05 -6.32 -5.67
C MET A 231 15.38 -5.86 -5.12
N GLY A 232 16.42 -6.00 -5.91
CA GLY A 232 17.75 -5.55 -5.56
C GLY A 232 18.58 -5.16 -6.79
N ASN A 233 19.88 -4.95 -6.59
CA ASN A 233 20.80 -4.64 -7.66
C ASN A 233 20.95 -5.78 -8.70
N SER A 234 20.56 -7.00 -8.34
CA SER A 234 20.60 -8.18 -9.21
C SER A 234 19.27 -8.48 -9.92
N GLY A 235 18.24 -7.62 -9.77
CA GLY A 235 16.95 -7.80 -10.44
C GLY A 235 15.78 -7.94 -9.47
N VAL A 236 14.69 -8.51 -9.96
CA VAL A 236 13.49 -8.86 -9.19
C VAL A 236 13.28 -10.38 -9.26
N GLN A 237 13.10 -11.00 -8.12
CA GLN A 237 12.84 -12.44 -8.03
C GLN A 237 11.75 -12.74 -7.02
N GLY A 238 10.84 -13.65 -7.37
CA GLY A 238 9.86 -14.23 -6.45
C GLY A 238 10.33 -15.56 -5.86
N TYR A 239 10.03 -15.80 -4.60
CA TYR A 239 10.36 -17.04 -3.90
C TYR A 239 9.16 -17.55 -3.14
N LEU A 240 8.86 -18.83 -3.28
CA LEU A 240 7.97 -19.55 -2.35
C LEU A 240 8.59 -19.55 -0.96
N VAL A 241 7.80 -19.24 0.04
CA VAL A 241 8.26 -19.09 1.42
C VAL A 241 7.81 -20.28 2.26
N SER A 242 8.76 -21.02 2.81
CA SER A 242 8.50 -22.07 3.79
C SER A 242 9.38 -21.82 5.04
N GLY A 243 8.83 -21.06 5.98
CA GLY A 243 9.61 -20.52 7.10
C GLY A 243 10.66 -19.52 6.62
N ILE A 244 11.94 -19.88 6.69
CA ILE A 244 13.08 -19.11 6.16
C ILE A 244 13.67 -19.74 4.88
N ASN A 245 13.10 -20.84 4.41
CA ASN A 245 13.56 -21.49 3.19
C ASN A 245 12.88 -20.86 1.97
N LEU A 246 13.69 -20.52 0.99
CA LEU A 246 13.25 -19.91 -0.25
C LEU A 246 13.43 -20.86 -1.43
N VAL A 247 12.38 -21.00 -2.23
CA VAL A 247 12.44 -21.69 -3.52
C VAL A 247 12.05 -20.72 -4.61
N ALA A 248 13.00 -20.40 -5.52
CA ALA A 248 12.73 -19.47 -6.59
C ALA A 248 11.58 -19.95 -7.48
N ILE A 249 10.64 -19.07 -7.78
CA ILE A 249 9.58 -19.33 -8.77
C ILE A 249 10.09 -19.04 -10.19
N TYR A 250 9.48 -19.68 -11.20
CA TYR A 250 9.81 -19.45 -12.60
C TYR A 250 8.84 -18.46 -13.26
N PRO A 251 9.32 -17.68 -14.26
CA PRO A 251 10.73 -17.57 -14.68
C PRO A 251 11.60 -16.92 -13.61
N GLN A 252 12.90 -17.24 -13.62
CA GLN A 252 13.87 -16.54 -12.78
C GLN A 252 14.27 -15.22 -13.44
N ASP A 253 14.74 -14.27 -12.62
CA ASP A 253 15.29 -13.01 -13.07
C ASP A 253 14.28 -12.15 -13.86
N PHE A 254 13.22 -11.76 -13.17
CA PHE A 254 12.29 -10.79 -13.72
C PHE A 254 12.97 -9.42 -13.87
N TYR A 255 13.11 -8.98 -15.12
CA TYR A 255 13.60 -7.64 -15.44
C TYR A 255 15.01 -7.30 -14.94
N GLY A 256 15.93 -8.27 -14.87
CA GLY A 256 17.33 -8.04 -14.48
C GLY A 256 18.08 -7.03 -15.33
N ASN A 257 17.56 -6.70 -16.50
CA ASN A 257 18.12 -5.70 -17.43
C ASN A 257 17.72 -4.25 -17.12
N LEU A 258 16.83 -4.00 -16.15
CA LEU A 258 16.32 -2.64 -15.88
C LEU A 258 17.26 -1.79 -15.01
N GLY A 259 18.26 -2.38 -14.36
CA GLY A 259 19.21 -1.65 -13.52
C GLY A 259 18.52 -0.94 -12.36
N PHE A 260 17.81 -1.70 -11.53
CA PHE A 260 17.12 -1.17 -10.35
C PHE A 260 18.04 -0.42 -9.40
N LYS A 261 17.49 0.56 -8.69
CA LYS A 261 18.21 1.43 -7.77
C LYS A 261 17.37 1.82 -6.56
N LYS A 262 18.01 2.40 -5.57
CA LYS A 262 17.34 2.92 -4.37
C LYS A 262 16.23 3.91 -4.75
N GLY A 263 15.04 3.65 -4.25
CA GLY A 263 13.83 4.41 -4.55
C GLY A 263 12.87 3.71 -5.50
N ASP A 264 13.34 2.70 -6.27
CA ASP A 264 12.44 1.79 -6.98
C ASP A 264 11.72 0.88 -5.97
N ARG A 265 10.49 0.45 -6.29
CA ARG A 265 9.62 -0.21 -5.32
C ARG A 265 8.81 -1.35 -5.91
N LEU A 266 8.46 -2.28 -5.04
CA LEU A 266 7.43 -3.27 -5.25
C LEU A 266 6.15 -2.87 -4.50
N LYS A 267 5.02 -3.03 -5.15
CA LYS A 267 3.69 -2.94 -4.54
C LYS A 267 2.87 -4.17 -4.94
N VAL A 268 2.00 -4.59 -4.06
CA VAL A 268 1.09 -5.69 -4.32
C VAL A 268 -0.32 -5.13 -4.39
N ASP A 269 -1.03 -5.47 -5.45
CA ASP A 269 -2.44 -5.10 -5.55
C ASP A 269 -3.33 -6.14 -4.84
N PRO A 270 -4.62 -5.86 -4.63
CA PRO A 270 -5.53 -6.77 -3.94
C PRO A 270 -5.70 -8.14 -4.59
N GLN A 271 -5.32 -8.29 -5.87
CA GLN A 271 -5.35 -9.56 -6.60
C GLN A 271 -4.01 -10.29 -6.55
N ASN A 272 -3.09 -9.83 -5.70
CA ASN A 272 -1.72 -10.36 -5.56
C ASN A 272 -0.83 -10.19 -6.80
N ASN A 273 -1.13 -9.24 -7.68
CA ASN A 273 -0.23 -8.88 -8.75
C ASN A 273 0.87 -7.97 -8.22
N ILE A 274 2.08 -8.15 -8.76
CA ILE A 274 3.25 -7.39 -8.34
C ILE A 274 3.47 -6.23 -9.30
N TRP A 275 3.44 -5.04 -8.76
CA TRP A 275 3.71 -3.80 -9.47
C TRP A 275 5.12 -3.33 -9.17
N ILE A 276 5.95 -3.31 -10.19
CA ILE A 276 7.35 -2.89 -10.15
C ILE A 276 7.39 -1.44 -10.60
N ILE A 277 7.73 -0.56 -9.68
CA ILE A 277 7.69 0.90 -9.84
C ILE A 277 9.11 1.39 -9.95
N THR A 278 9.43 2.10 -11.03
CA THR A 278 10.76 2.65 -11.23
C THR A 278 10.73 4.17 -11.42
N GLN A 279 11.79 4.82 -10.98
CA GLN A 279 11.96 6.27 -11.16
C GLN A 279 12.63 6.63 -12.50
N HIS A 280 12.58 5.75 -13.50
CA HIS A 280 13.26 5.98 -14.79
C HIS A 280 12.73 5.16 -15.97
N SER A 281 11.88 4.16 -15.72
CA SER A 281 11.45 3.20 -16.76
C SER A 281 9.97 2.84 -16.67
N GLY A 282 9.17 3.67 -16.00
CA GLY A 282 7.75 3.45 -15.83
C GLY A 282 7.41 2.30 -14.89
N ILE A 283 6.41 1.51 -15.25
CA ILE A 283 5.82 0.48 -14.40
C ILE A 283 5.83 -0.86 -15.13
N ARG A 284 6.17 -1.93 -14.41
CA ARG A 284 5.99 -3.31 -14.87
C ARG A 284 5.02 -4.02 -13.94
N VAL A 285 4.28 -4.97 -14.48
CA VAL A 285 3.33 -5.76 -13.66
C VAL A 285 3.54 -7.24 -13.94
N ILE A 286 3.67 -8.01 -12.87
CA ILE A 286 3.67 -9.47 -12.88
C ILE A 286 2.36 -9.91 -12.21
N LYS A 287 1.52 -10.60 -12.94
CA LYS A 287 0.28 -11.14 -12.39
C LYS A 287 0.55 -12.28 -11.39
N ALA A 288 -0.43 -12.56 -10.55
CA ALA A 288 -0.35 -13.66 -9.58
C ALA A 288 -0.10 -15.04 -10.22
N ASN A 289 -0.38 -15.19 -11.52
CA ASN A 289 -0.05 -16.38 -12.33
C ASN A 289 1.32 -16.27 -13.04
N THR A 290 2.17 -15.33 -12.66
CA THR A 290 3.51 -15.03 -13.21
C THR A 290 3.54 -14.45 -14.63
N GLU A 291 2.40 -14.20 -15.26
CA GLU A 291 2.36 -13.51 -16.56
C GLU A 291 2.72 -12.04 -16.44
N ARG A 292 3.45 -11.51 -17.41
CA ARG A 292 3.75 -10.07 -17.52
C ARG A 292 2.57 -9.33 -18.15
N TRP A 293 2.22 -8.17 -17.62
CA TRP A 293 1.10 -7.38 -18.11
C TRP A 293 1.46 -5.89 -18.22
N PRO A 294 0.96 -5.15 -19.23
CA PRO A 294 0.26 -5.64 -20.43
C PRO A 294 1.18 -6.37 -21.41
N THR A 295 2.47 -6.10 -21.33
CA THR A 295 3.57 -6.68 -22.10
C THR A 295 4.85 -6.71 -21.25
N GLU A 296 5.95 -7.21 -21.77
CA GLU A 296 7.26 -7.14 -21.11
C GLU A 296 7.72 -5.71 -20.82
N ASP A 297 7.37 -4.76 -21.69
CA ASP A 297 7.74 -3.34 -21.53
C ASP A 297 6.89 -2.62 -20.48
N GLY A 298 5.81 -3.23 -20.02
CA GLY A 298 4.89 -2.63 -19.05
C GLY A 298 4.25 -1.34 -19.55
N PHE A 299 4.14 -0.34 -18.67
CA PHE A 299 3.59 0.98 -18.97
C PHE A 299 4.68 2.03 -18.97
N THR A 300 4.82 2.72 -20.09
CA THR A 300 5.71 3.86 -20.29
C THR A 300 4.95 5.00 -20.95
N THR A 301 5.55 6.18 -20.98
CA THR A 301 5.01 7.35 -21.70
C THR A 301 4.91 7.10 -23.22
N GLU A 302 5.71 6.19 -23.75
CA GLU A 302 5.71 5.86 -25.19
C GLU A 302 4.54 4.96 -25.58
N ASN A 303 4.11 4.05 -24.70
CA ASN A 303 3.12 3.03 -25.04
C ASN A 303 1.78 3.19 -24.28
N SER A 304 1.67 4.18 -23.42
CA SER A 304 0.48 4.41 -22.59
C SER A 304 0.21 5.90 -22.38
N LYS A 305 -0.81 6.22 -21.56
CA LYS A 305 -1.10 7.58 -21.11
C LYS A 305 -0.47 7.90 -19.75
N LEU A 306 0.57 7.18 -19.38
CA LEU A 306 1.36 7.51 -18.19
C LEU A 306 1.98 8.89 -18.37
N LEU A 307 1.87 9.76 -17.37
CA LEU A 307 2.34 11.15 -17.47
C LEU A 307 3.86 11.27 -17.47
N SER A 308 4.54 10.34 -16.82
CA SER A 308 6.01 10.27 -16.78
C SER A 308 6.47 8.86 -16.44
N ASP A 309 7.65 8.49 -16.97
CA ASP A 309 8.33 7.24 -16.61
C ASP A 309 9.03 7.30 -15.26
N ASN A 310 9.06 8.49 -14.65
CA ASN A 310 9.54 8.69 -13.29
C ASN A 310 8.38 8.53 -12.31
N VAL A 311 8.17 7.31 -11.85
CA VAL A 311 7.06 6.94 -10.97
C VAL A 311 7.56 6.81 -9.53
N TYR A 312 6.89 7.51 -8.62
CA TYR A 312 7.27 7.54 -7.20
C TYR A 312 6.53 6.51 -6.37
N ASP A 313 5.23 6.35 -6.59
CA ASP A 313 4.41 5.41 -5.84
C ASP A 313 3.10 5.08 -6.55
N ILE A 314 2.45 3.99 -6.12
CA ILE A 314 1.13 3.57 -6.59
C ILE A 314 0.29 3.19 -5.38
N THR A 315 -0.98 3.55 -5.40
CA THR A 315 -1.99 3.05 -4.47
C THR A 315 -3.20 2.53 -5.23
N PHE A 316 -3.90 1.58 -4.64
CA PHE A 316 -5.01 0.87 -5.26
C PHE A 316 -6.33 1.22 -4.55
N ASP A 317 -7.37 1.45 -5.35
CA ASP A 317 -8.75 1.52 -4.89
C ASP A 317 -9.44 0.21 -5.26
N ASP A 318 -9.58 -0.64 -4.28
CA ASP A 318 -10.12 -1.99 -4.41
C ASP A 318 -11.58 -1.98 -4.85
N VAL A 319 -12.32 -0.94 -4.44
CA VAL A 319 -13.75 -0.82 -4.74
C VAL A 319 -13.99 -0.46 -6.20
N SER A 320 -13.17 0.42 -6.76
CA SER A 320 -13.34 0.88 -8.14
C SER A 320 -12.40 0.21 -9.15
N GLY A 321 -11.49 -0.66 -8.69
CA GLY A 321 -10.50 -1.32 -9.53
C GLY A 321 -9.53 -0.34 -10.20
N ARG A 322 -9.10 0.69 -9.47
CA ARG A 322 -8.22 1.74 -9.99
C ARG A 322 -6.88 1.74 -9.31
N ALA A 323 -5.84 2.02 -10.08
CA ALA A 323 -4.54 2.39 -9.57
C ALA A 323 -4.34 3.90 -9.72
N PHE A 324 -3.94 4.56 -8.64
CA PHE A 324 -3.50 5.96 -8.64
C PHE A 324 -1.98 5.99 -8.63
N ILE A 325 -1.41 6.50 -9.68
CA ILE A 325 0.02 6.44 -9.97
C ILE A 325 0.61 7.84 -9.82
N ALA A 326 1.46 8.01 -8.83
CA ALA A 326 2.15 9.27 -8.57
C ALA A 326 3.43 9.36 -9.40
N THR A 327 3.55 10.41 -10.19
CA THR A 327 4.72 10.70 -11.03
C THR A 327 5.25 12.10 -10.75
N ASP A 328 6.43 12.45 -11.26
CA ASP A 328 6.96 13.81 -11.21
C ASP A 328 6.12 14.83 -12.01
N SER A 329 5.27 14.35 -12.91
CA SER A 329 4.42 15.18 -13.76
C SER A 329 2.95 15.21 -13.34
N GLY A 330 2.60 14.57 -12.21
CA GLY A 330 1.26 14.52 -11.66
C GLY A 330 0.76 13.10 -11.39
N ILE A 331 -0.55 12.94 -11.28
CA ILE A 331 -1.19 11.66 -10.96
C ILE A 331 -1.85 11.08 -12.22
N SER A 332 -1.45 9.87 -12.60
CA SER A 332 -2.15 9.07 -13.61
C SER A 332 -3.12 8.11 -12.91
N ILE A 333 -4.28 7.88 -13.53
CA ILE A 333 -5.27 6.91 -13.04
C ILE A 333 -5.40 5.82 -14.09
N LEU A 334 -5.13 4.58 -13.67
CA LEU A 334 -5.28 3.40 -14.51
C LEU A 334 -6.47 2.58 -14.00
N HIS A 335 -7.40 2.24 -14.88
CA HIS A 335 -8.38 1.20 -14.62
C HIS A 335 -7.73 -0.16 -14.86
N ILE A 336 -7.69 -0.98 -13.83
CA ILE A 336 -7.11 -2.33 -13.88
C ILE A 336 -8.19 -3.27 -14.42
N PRO A 337 -8.05 -3.83 -15.64
CA PRO A 337 -9.15 -4.56 -16.29
C PRO A 337 -9.45 -5.92 -15.63
N PHE A 338 -8.53 -6.43 -14.83
CA PHE A 338 -8.69 -7.68 -14.07
C PHE A 338 -8.81 -7.46 -12.56
N ALA A 339 -8.93 -6.20 -12.12
CA ALA A 339 -9.22 -5.92 -10.73
C ALA A 339 -10.63 -6.41 -10.43
N VAL A 340 -10.71 -7.52 -9.74
CA VAL A 340 -11.92 -7.93 -9.05
C VAL A 340 -11.95 -7.10 -7.78
N ALA A 341 -13.01 -6.35 -7.55
CA ALA A 341 -13.22 -5.67 -6.28
C ALA A 341 -12.92 -6.66 -5.14
N SER A 342 -12.08 -6.25 -4.20
CA SER A 342 -11.61 -7.13 -3.12
C SER A 342 -12.80 -7.82 -2.47
N GLN A 343 -12.71 -9.13 -2.33
CA GLN A 343 -13.72 -9.91 -1.63
C GLN A 343 -13.55 -9.74 -0.12
N SER A 344 -13.84 -8.53 0.39
CA SER A 344 -14.30 -8.46 1.78
C SER A 344 -15.59 -9.29 1.86
N ASP A 345 -15.91 -9.88 3.00
CA ASP A 345 -17.19 -10.62 3.14
C ASP A 345 -18.43 -9.75 2.83
N ASN A 346 -18.28 -8.41 2.79
CA ASN A 346 -19.25 -7.45 2.31
C ASN A 346 -19.30 -7.35 0.77
N ASP A 347 -18.26 -7.74 0.03
CA ASP A 347 -18.21 -7.68 -1.44
C ASP A 347 -18.94 -8.81 -2.14
N LYS A 348 -19.44 -9.78 -1.39
CA LYS A 348 -20.34 -10.82 -1.94
C LYS A 348 -21.76 -10.32 -2.14
N GLU A 349 -22.09 -9.14 -1.62
CA GLU A 349 -23.44 -8.61 -1.71
C GLU A 349 -23.59 -7.59 -2.84
N ILE A 350 -24.69 -7.73 -3.57
CA ILE A 350 -25.17 -6.71 -4.50
C ILE A 350 -25.67 -5.54 -3.67
N LEU A 351 -25.25 -4.33 -4.01
CA LEU A 351 -25.80 -3.12 -3.38
C LEU A 351 -27.09 -2.69 -4.04
N LEU A 352 -28.08 -2.34 -3.23
CA LEU A 352 -29.44 -2.01 -3.63
C LEU A 352 -29.84 -0.67 -3.00
N SER A 353 -30.25 0.29 -3.81
CA SER A 353 -30.64 1.60 -3.30
C SER A 353 -31.88 2.15 -4.04
N PRO A 354 -32.89 2.59 -3.31
CA PRO A 354 -33.08 2.49 -1.85
C PRO A 354 -33.41 1.06 -1.39
N ASN A 355 -32.96 0.68 -0.21
CA ASN A 355 -33.33 -0.60 0.40
C ASN A 355 -33.54 -0.39 1.91
N PRO A 356 -34.77 -0.51 2.45
CA PRO A 356 -36.01 -0.90 1.75
C PRO A 356 -36.48 0.09 0.69
N ILE A 357 -37.13 -0.45 -0.37
CA ILE A 357 -37.85 0.39 -1.32
C ILE A 357 -39.35 0.45 -0.98
N TYR A 358 -39.93 1.65 -1.05
CA TYR A 358 -41.34 1.91 -0.82
C TYR A 358 -42.04 2.12 -2.17
N LEU A 359 -43.04 1.29 -2.46
CA LEU A 359 -43.75 1.35 -3.72
C LEU A 359 -45.16 1.99 -3.59
N PRO A 360 -45.59 2.77 -4.57
CA PRO A 360 -44.87 3.14 -5.80
C PRO A 360 -43.70 4.08 -5.51
N SER A 361 -42.58 3.92 -6.25
CA SER A 361 -41.38 4.75 -6.13
C SER A 361 -41.17 5.58 -7.40
N GLU A 362 -40.93 6.88 -7.23
CA GLU A 362 -40.64 7.77 -8.37
C GLU A 362 -39.20 7.60 -8.89
N SER A 363 -38.27 7.23 -8.02
CA SER A 363 -36.85 7.06 -8.39
C SER A 363 -36.48 5.65 -8.86
N GLY A 364 -37.36 4.65 -8.59
CA GLY A 364 -37.06 3.26 -8.84
C GLY A 364 -35.95 2.70 -7.93
N LEU A 365 -35.54 1.45 -8.21
CA LEU A 365 -34.45 0.76 -7.54
C LEU A 365 -33.21 0.73 -8.44
N SER A 366 -32.08 1.16 -7.91
CA SER A 366 -30.78 0.95 -8.54
C SER A 366 -30.07 -0.27 -7.94
N ILE A 367 -29.44 -1.08 -8.78
CA ILE A 367 -28.71 -2.30 -8.43
C ILE A 367 -27.29 -2.11 -8.97
N PHE A 368 -26.30 -2.25 -8.09
CA PHE A 368 -24.89 -2.05 -8.43
C PHE A 368 -23.97 -2.96 -7.62
N SER A 369 -22.65 -2.83 -7.77
CA SER A 369 -21.62 -3.69 -7.16
C SER A 369 -21.61 -5.12 -7.71
N PHE A 370 -21.73 -5.26 -9.02
CA PHE A 370 -21.54 -6.52 -9.73
C PHE A 370 -20.68 -6.30 -10.98
N PRO A 371 -20.04 -7.37 -11.52
CA PRO A 371 -19.19 -7.25 -12.71
C PRO A 371 -19.95 -6.78 -13.94
N ALA A 372 -19.31 -5.99 -14.80
CA ALA A 372 -19.87 -5.58 -16.07
C ALA A 372 -20.20 -6.80 -16.96
N GLY A 373 -21.30 -6.75 -17.71
CA GLY A 373 -21.76 -7.87 -18.54
C GLY A 373 -22.45 -9.01 -17.77
N SER A 374 -22.73 -8.82 -16.47
CA SER A 374 -23.44 -9.82 -15.67
C SER A 374 -24.91 -9.97 -16.10
N THR A 375 -25.46 -11.17 -15.90
CA THR A 375 -26.92 -11.38 -15.88
C THR A 375 -27.43 -11.15 -14.46
N VAL A 376 -28.26 -10.12 -14.26
CA VAL A 376 -28.86 -9.81 -12.94
C VAL A 376 -30.30 -10.35 -12.90
N ARG A 377 -30.65 -11.03 -11.81
CA ARG A 377 -31.99 -11.57 -11.61
C ARG A 377 -32.55 -11.16 -10.25
N VAL A 378 -33.81 -10.74 -10.25
CA VAL A 378 -34.59 -10.54 -9.04
C VAL A 378 -35.56 -11.73 -8.91
N MET A 379 -35.56 -12.36 -7.73
CA MET A 379 -36.38 -13.56 -7.48
C MET A 379 -36.97 -13.57 -6.08
N THR A 380 -38.04 -14.35 -5.91
CA THR A 380 -38.58 -14.62 -4.58
C THR A 380 -37.62 -15.51 -3.77
N LEU A 381 -37.85 -15.62 -2.46
CA LEU A 381 -37.11 -16.55 -1.59
C LEU A 381 -37.28 -18.03 -2.02
N THR A 382 -38.36 -18.35 -2.75
CA THR A 382 -38.62 -19.70 -3.28
C THR A 382 -37.96 -19.95 -4.64
N GLY A 383 -37.20 -18.96 -5.17
CA GLY A 383 -36.47 -19.10 -6.45
C GLY A 383 -37.24 -18.72 -7.69
N LEU A 384 -38.48 -18.22 -7.57
CA LEU A 384 -39.26 -17.75 -8.73
C LEU A 384 -38.65 -16.43 -9.25
N VAL A 385 -38.16 -16.42 -10.49
CA VAL A 385 -37.62 -15.24 -11.13
C VAL A 385 -38.73 -14.23 -11.43
N ILE A 386 -38.56 -13.01 -10.94
CA ILE A 386 -39.49 -11.88 -11.09
C ILE A 386 -39.10 -11.02 -12.29
N LYS A 387 -37.79 -10.75 -12.41
CA LYS A 387 -37.20 -9.91 -13.45
C LYS A 387 -35.79 -10.37 -13.75
N SER A 388 -35.42 -10.30 -15.03
CA SER A 388 -34.06 -10.58 -15.48
C SER A 388 -33.53 -9.41 -16.31
N PHE A 389 -32.28 -9.04 -16.09
CA PHE A 389 -31.55 -8.02 -16.82
C PHE A 389 -30.32 -8.67 -17.43
N ASN A 390 -30.25 -8.69 -18.75
CA ASN A 390 -29.04 -9.08 -19.49
C ASN A 390 -28.33 -7.81 -19.89
N LEU A 391 -27.26 -7.49 -19.20
CA LEU A 391 -26.53 -6.25 -19.40
C LEU A 391 -25.48 -6.41 -20.50
N ILE A 392 -25.24 -5.33 -21.23
CA ILE A 392 -24.22 -5.28 -22.26
C ILE A 392 -22.84 -5.28 -21.62
N ASP A 393 -21.81 -5.76 -22.32
CA ASP A 393 -20.46 -6.03 -21.80
C ASP A 393 -19.80 -4.92 -20.94
N ASN A 394 -20.26 -3.68 -21.06
CA ASN A 394 -19.71 -2.55 -20.28
C ASN A 394 -20.65 -2.04 -19.20
N GLU A 395 -21.82 -2.64 -19.02
CA GLU A 395 -22.80 -2.21 -18.02
C GLU A 395 -22.62 -3.02 -16.72
N ASN A 396 -22.43 -2.30 -15.62
CA ASN A 396 -22.27 -2.86 -14.27
C ASN A 396 -23.29 -2.29 -13.27
N VAL A 397 -24.36 -1.70 -13.78
CA VAL A 397 -25.43 -1.11 -12.98
C VAL A 397 -26.78 -1.28 -13.68
N VAL A 398 -27.82 -1.63 -12.92
CA VAL A 398 -29.22 -1.47 -13.31
C VAL A 398 -29.72 -0.18 -12.70
N ASN A 399 -29.99 0.80 -13.55
CA ASN A 399 -30.48 2.09 -13.11
C ASN A 399 -32.02 2.12 -13.08
N SER A 400 -32.55 2.57 -11.94
CA SER A 400 -33.96 3.00 -11.83
C SER A 400 -35.00 1.97 -12.29
N TRP A 401 -34.85 0.70 -11.85
CA TRP A 401 -35.92 -0.30 -12.11
C TRP A 401 -37.17 0.08 -11.31
N ASP A 402 -38.29 0.13 -12.00
CA ASP A 402 -39.59 0.53 -11.46
C ASP A 402 -40.29 -0.55 -10.59
N CYS A 403 -39.57 -1.62 -10.25
CA CYS A 403 -40.05 -2.74 -9.45
C CYS A 403 -41.30 -3.44 -10.05
N ARG A 404 -41.36 -3.52 -11.38
CA ARG A 404 -42.38 -4.29 -12.09
C ARG A 404 -41.85 -5.63 -12.58
N MET A 405 -42.73 -6.62 -12.50
CA MET A 405 -42.51 -7.92 -13.13
C MET A 405 -42.52 -7.79 -14.66
N GLU A 406 -42.13 -8.82 -15.36
CA GLU A 406 -42.17 -8.82 -16.84
C GLU A 406 -43.58 -8.62 -17.41
N ASN A 407 -44.63 -9.01 -16.67
CA ASN A 407 -46.03 -8.80 -17.07
C ASN A 407 -46.54 -7.36 -16.75
N GLY A 408 -45.70 -6.47 -16.29
CA GLY A 408 -46.00 -5.07 -15.98
C GLY A 408 -46.61 -4.82 -14.59
N ASN A 409 -46.90 -5.86 -13.81
CA ASN A 409 -47.46 -5.68 -12.46
C ASN A 409 -46.37 -5.32 -11.46
N LEU A 410 -46.67 -4.41 -10.51
CA LEU A 410 -45.80 -4.12 -9.40
C LEU A 410 -45.61 -5.35 -8.52
N ILE A 411 -44.37 -5.56 -8.05
CA ILE A 411 -44.08 -6.63 -7.07
C ILE A 411 -44.75 -6.35 -5.73
N SER A 412 -45.05 -7.39 -4.99
CA SER A 412 -45.71 -7.31 -3.68
C SER A 412 -44.73 -6.93 -2.58
N SER A 413 -45.24 -6.49 -1.42
CA SER A 413 -44.38 -6.37 -0.22
C SER A 413 -43.77 -7.72 0.13
N GLY A 414 -42.50 -7.70 0.48
CA GLY A 414 -41.76 -8.92 0.83
C GLY A 414 -40.25 -8.75 0.74
N ILE A 415 -39.56 -9.86 0.96
CA ILE A 415 -38.10 -9.97 0.76
C ILE A 415 -37.87 -10.71 -0.56
N TYR A 416 -36.99 -10.15 -1.35
CA TYR A 416 -36.54 -10.69 -2.62
C TYR A 416 -35.02 -10.92 -2.60
N LEU A 417 -34.57 -11.91 -3.36
CA LEU A 417 -33.15 -12.12 -3.64
C LEU A 417 -32.82 -11.44 -4.97
N VAL A 418 -31.74 -10.71 -4.99
CA VAL A 418 -31.16 -10.17 -6.21
C VAL A 418 -29.81 -10.87 -6.43
N THR A 419 -29.65 -11.52 -7.56
CA THR A 419 -28.43 -12.26 -7.89
C THR A 419 -27.82 -11.70 -9.16
N SER A 420 -26.50 -11.65 -9.23
CA SER A 420 -25.78 -11.45 -10.50
C SER A 420 -24.96 -12.69 -10.81
N HIS A 421 -24.86 -13.01 -12.08
CA HIS A 421 -24.04 -14.09 -12.59
C HIS A 421 -23.13 -13.55 -13.69
N HIS A 422 -21.82 -13.72 -13.50
CA HIS A 422 -20.80 -13.44 -14.52
C HIS A 422 -20.03 -14.74 -14.81
N PRO A 423 -19.82 -15.13 -16.09
CA PRO A 423 -19.20 -16.42 -16.42
C PRO A 423 -17.82 -16.62 -15.83
N GLU A 424 -17.02 -15.56 -15.73
CA GLU A 424 -15.62 -15.62 -15.27
C GLU A 424 -15.42 -15.13 -13.83
N GLN A 425 -16.32 -14.25 -13.33
CA GLN A 425 -16.15 -13.59 -12.02
C GLN A 425 -17.13 -14.09 -10.96
N GLY A 426 -17.91 -15.13 -11.28
CA GLY A 426 -18.79 -15.82 -10.35
C GLY A 426 -20.12 -15.11 -10.06
N ASN A 427 -20.69 -15.41 -8.91
CA ASN A 427 -22.05 -15.00 -8.54
C ASN A 427 -22.01 -14.08 -7.32
N LYS A 428 -22.86 -13.07 -7.33
CA LYS A 428 -23.14 -12.24 -6.15
C LYS A 428 -24.62 -12.31 -5.80
N ILE A 429 -24.95 -12.02 -4.53
CA ILE A 429 -26.32 -12.03 -4.03
C ILE A 429 -26.57 -10.83 -3.12
N GLY A 430 -27.76 -10.27 -3.19
CA GLY A 430 -28.25 -9.22 -2.29
C GLY A 430 -29.68 -9.49 -1.86
N LYS A 431 -30.12 -8.86 -0.76
CA LYS A 431 -31.48 -8.95 -0.25
C LYS A 431 -32.19 -7.61 -0.42
N LEU A 432 -33.34 -7.62 -1.09
CA LEU A 432 -34.18 -6.47 -1.31
C LEU A 432 -35.41 -6.55 -0.41
N ALA A 433 -35.65 -5.55 0.41
CA ALA A 433 -36.89 -5.38 1.14
C ALA A 433 -37.84 -4.45 0.37
N VAL A 434 -39.04 -4.90 0.08
CA VAL A 434 -40.05 -4.13 -0.61
C VAL A 434 -41.23 -3.89 0.31
N VAL A 435 -41.66 -2.65 0.40
CA VAL A 435 -42.82 -2.21 1.17
C VAL A 435 -43.79 -1.51 0.23
N ARG A 436 -44.98 -2.05 0.07
CA ARG A 436 -46.03 -1.43 -0.73
C ARG A 436 -46.97 -0.67 0.21
N LYS A 437 -47.17 0.61 -0.09
CA LYS A 437 -48.15 1.47 0.62
C LYS A 437 -49.55 1.24 0.11
#